data_143beecc5ef2dcbb1cfcfcf588f33b50
#
_entry.id   143beecc5ef2dcbb1cfcfcf588f33b50
#
_cell.length_a   1.000
_cell.length_b   1.000
_cell.length_c   1.000
_cell.angle_alpha   90.00
_cell.angle_beta   90.00
_cell.angle_gamma   90.00
#
_symmetry.space_group_name_H-M   'P 1'
#
loop_
_entity.id
_entity.type
_entity.pdbx_description
1 polymer ?
#
loop_
_entity_poly.entity_id
_entity_poly.type
_entity_poly.pdbx_seq_one_letter_code
_entity_poly.pdbx_strand_id
1 'polypeptide(L)'
;GATRTVAEAVAAGLTDAGVRARVLDVDQAPDAPPADLDLLILGAPTHNRGLPTTSTRATARKRGAATPARGVREWLATASIPASPRVAAFDTVTAKNWLAGSAAKAIAKTLRRAGWNESAVTSFLVSSDGGLLADGEETAARAWGCELAGEGAVRR
;
A
#
# COMPACT_ATOMS: atom_id res chain seq x y z
N GLY A 1 -1.31 1.89 12.88
CA GLY A 1 -0.06 1.13 12.82
C GLY A 1 0.88 1.64 11.73
N ALA A 2 2.02 0.99 11.58
CA ALA A 2 3.09 1.43 10.67
C ALA A 2 2.62 1.58 9.21
N THR A 3 1.80 0.68 8.72
CA THR A 3 1.26 0.75 7.35
C THR A 3 0.43 2.03 7.11
N ARG A 4 -0.37 2.43 8.09
CA ARG A 4 -1.12 3.68 8.02
C ARG A 4 -0.19 4.89 8.06
N THR A 5 0.82 4.89 8.91
CA THR A 5 1.83 5.96 8.97
C THR A 5 2.51 6.14 7.60
N VAL A 6 2.87 5.05 6.92
CA VAL A 6 3.38 5.11 5.54
C VAL A 6 2.38 5.73 4.60
N ALA A 7 1.12 5.29 4.62
CA ALA A 7 0.08 5.83 3.74
C ALA A 7 -0.10 7.35 3.93
N GLU A 8 -0.10 7.82 5.17
CA GLU A 8 -0.20 9.25 5.50
C GLU A 8 1.03 10.03 5.04
N ALA A 9 2.24 9.47 5.19
CA ALA A 9 3.47 10.10 4.70
C ALA A 9 3.50 10.19 3.17
N VAL A 10 3.09 9.14 2.47
CA VAL A 10 2.96 9.14 1.00
C VAL A 10 1.96 10.21 0.55
N ALA A 11 0.80 10.28 1.20
CA ALA A 11 -0.21 11.30 0.91
C ALA A 11 0.32 12.71 1.14
N ALA A 12 1.11 12.93 2.20
CA ALA A 12 1.78 14.20 2.45
C ALA A 12 2.75 14.56 1.31
N GLY A 13 3.54 13.60 0.82
CA GLY A 13 4.43 13.80 -0.32
C GLY A 13 3.69 14.16 -1.61
N LEU A 14 2.58 13.52 -1.89
CA LEU A 14 1.70 13.87 -3.00
C LEU A 14 1.15 15.30 -2.85
N THR A 15 0.70 15.67 -1.66
CA THR A 15 0.19 17.00 -1.36
C THR A 15 1.28 18.07 -1.50
N ASP A 16 2.50 17.81 -1.04
CA ASP A 16 3.65 18.70 -1.23
C ASP A 16 3.91 18.98 -2.73
N ALA A 17 3.63 18.02 -3.58
CA ALA A 17 3.79 18.14 -5.03
C ALA A 17 2.52 18.66 -5.74
N GLY A 18 1.53 19.15 -5.00
CA GLY A 18 0.31 19.74 -5.54
C GLY A 18 -0.77 18.73 -5.95
N VAL A 19 -0.66 17.47 -5.58
CA VAL A 19 -1.63 16.43 -5.89
C VAL A 19 -2.56 16.21 -4.70
N ARG A 20 -3.86 16.22 -4.93
CA ARG A 20 -4.83 15.85 -3.88
C ARG A 20 -4.75 14.35 -3.61
N ALA A 21 -4.64 14.00 -2.35
CA ALA A 21 -4.57 12.60 -1.92
C ALA A 21 -5.56 12.36 -0.77
N ARG A 22 -6.15 11.19 -0.77
CA ARG A 22 -7.04 10.73 0.30
C ARG A 22 -6.58 9.36 0.77
N VAL A 23 -6.42 9.21 2.07
CA VAL A 23 -6.09 7.94 2.72
C VAL A 23 -7.38 7.32 3.26
N LEU A 24 -7.62 6.08 2.91
CA LEU A 24 -8.74 5.30 3.41
C LEU A 24 -8.25 3.98 4.00
N ASP A 25 -8.83 3.57 5.10
CA ASP A 25 -8.70 2.18 5.51
C ASP A 25 -9.45 1.29 4.50
N VAL A 26 -8.93 0.10 4.26
CA VAL A 26 -9.51 -0.80 3.26
C VAL A 26 -10.96 -1.18 3.56
N ASP A 27 -11.36 -1.16 4.84
CA ASP A 27 -12.76 -1.37 5.25
C ASP A 27 -13.70 -0.30 4.75
N GLN A 28 -13.18 0.91 4.54
CA GLN A 28 -13.94 2.09 4.09
C GLN A 28 -13.80 2.34 2.59
N ALA A 29 -12.91 1.59 1.93
CA ALA A 29 -12.67 1.77 0.51
C ALA A 29 -13.86 1.25 -0.31
N PRO A 30 -14.40 2.05 -1.26
CA PRO A 30 -15.46 1.58 -2.14
C PRO A 30 -14.94 0.47 -3.05
N ASP A 31 -15.80 -0.47 -3.42
CA ASP A 31 -15.46 -1.53 -4.37
C ASP A 31 -15.26 -0.98 -5.79
N ALA A 32 -15.88 0.15 -6.10
CA ALA A 32 -15.68 0.87 -7.35
C ALA A 32 -15.03 2.24 -7.06
N PRO A 33 -13.70 2.37 -7.16
CA PRO A 33 -13.04 3.67 -7.05
C PRO A 33 -13.57 4.67 -8.09
N PRO A 34 -13.45 5.99 -7.83
CA PRO A 34 -13.91 7.00 -8.77
C PRO A 34 -13.32 6.83 -10.17
N ALA A 35 -14.12 7.02 -11.20
CA ALA A 35 -13.69 6.86 -12.59
C ALA A 35 -12.65 7.91 -13.03
N ASP A 36 -12.59 9.06 -12.37
CA ASP A 36 -11.64 10.15 -12.60
C ASP A 36 -10.36 10.04 -11.76
N LEU A 37 -10.15 8.92 -11.09
CA LEU A 37 -8.95 8.69 -10.30
C LEU A 37 -7.71 8.61 -11.20
N ASP A 38 -6.67 9.40 -10.90
CA ASP A 38 -5.41 9.41 -11.66
C ASP A 38 -4.39 8.40 -11.12
N LEU A 39 -4.43 8.12 -9.82
CA LEU A 39 -3.48 7.25 -9.15
C LEU A 39 -4.17 6.49 -8.02
N LEU A 40 -4.03 5.18 -8.03
CA LEU A 40 -4.46 4.29 -6.96
C LEU A 40 -3.23 3.69 -6.30
N ILE A 41 -3.11 3.88 -4.99
CA ILE A 41 -2.01 3.30 -4.20
C ILE A 41 -2.61 2.31 -3.20
N LEU A 42 -2.12 1.09 -3.22
CA LEU A 42 -2.53 0.03 -2.31
C LEU A 42 -1.39 -0.31 -1.36
N GLY A 43 -1.69 -0.31 -0.07
CA GLY A 43 -0.71 -0.62 0.97
C GLY A 43 -1.19 -1.69 1.93
N ALA A 44 -0.28 -2.58 2.33
CA ALA A 44 -0.57 -3.63 3.29
C ALA A 44 0.68 -4.02 4.09
N PRO A 45 0.54 -4.50 5.33
CA PRO A 45 1.64 -5.15 6.01
C PRO A 45 1.94 -6.51 5.36
N THR A 46 3.19 -6.94 5.40
CA THR A 46 3.55 -8.30 4.98
C THR A 46 3.35 -9.25 6.15
N HIS A 47 2.49 -10.23 5.97
CA HIS A 47 2.27 -11.33 6.90
C HIS A 47 2.66 -12.65 6.24
N ASN A 48 3.48 -13.47 6.91
CA ASN A 48 3.89 -14.78 6.39
C ASN A 48 4.33 -14.73 4.91
N ARG A 49 5.19 -13.75 4.59
CA ARG A 49 5.76 -13.52 3.27
C ARG A 49 4.81 -13.01 2.19
N GLY A 50 3.61 -12.57 2.56
CA GLY A 50 2.66 -12.09 1.55
C GLY A 50 1.57 -11.21 2.13
N LEU A 51 0.51 -11.07 1.36
CA LEU A 51 -0.67 -10.32 1.81
C LEU A 51 -1.31 -10.99 3.03
N PRO A 52 -1.76 -10.18 4.01
CA PRO A 52 -2.50 -10.69 5.15
C PRO A 52 -3.72 -11.49 4.72
N THR A 53 -3.90 -12.64 5.34
CA THR A 53 -5.11 -13.46 5.25
C THR A 53 -6.00 -13.20 6.45
N THR A 54 -7.24 -13.67 6.42
CA THR A 54 -8.14 -13.62 7.57
C THR A 54 -7.50 -14.24 8.81
N SER A 55 -6.84 -15.39 8.64
CA SER A 55 -6.15 -16.09 9.72
C SER A 55 -4.97 -15.31 10.28
N THR A 56 -4.09 -14.77 9.42
CA THR A 56 -2.93 -14.00 9.89
C THR A 56 -3.32 -12.68 10.52
N ARG A 57 -4.40 -12.04 10.05
CA ARG A 57 -4.97 -10.85 10.71
C ARG A 57 -5.54 -11.20 12.09
N ALA A 58 -6.24 -12.33 12.21
CA ALA A 58 -6.75 -12.79 13.50
C ALA A 58 -5.61 -13.03 14.50
N THR A 59 -4.52 -13.64 14.08
CA THR A 59 -3.32 -13.84 14.90
C THR A 59 -2.69 -12.51 15.31
N ALA A 60 -2.55 -11.56 14.39
CA ALA A 60 -2.02 -10.21 14.69
C ALA A 60 -2.92 -9.48 15.71
N ARG A 61 -4.24 -9.59 15.57
CA ARG A 61 -5.21 -8.98 16.48
C ARG A 61 -5.09 -9.56 17.88
N LYS A 62 -4.89 -10.86 18.03
CA LYS A 62 -4.63 -11.51 19.33
C LYS A 62 -3.36 -11.00 20.01
N ARG A 63 -2.40 -10.50 19.22
CA ARG A 63 -1.15 -9.88 19.71
C ARG A 63 -1.28 -8.37 19.93
N GLY A 64 -2.49 -7.82 19.87
CA GLY A 64 -2.77 -6.41 20.13
C GLY A 64 -2.68 -5.48 18.93
N ALA A 65 -2.47 -6.00 17.71
CA ALA A 65 -2.45 -5.17 16.51
C ALA A 65 -3.87 -4.74 16.11
N ALA A 66 -4.03 -3.46 15.74
CA ALA A 66 -5.23 -2.97 15.09
C ALA A 66 -5.20 -3.44 13.62
N THR A 67 -6.15 -4.29 13.25
CA THR A 67 -6.24 -4.84 11.90
C THR A 67 -7.63 -4.60 11.31
N PRO A 68 -7.76 -4.32 10.00
CA PRO A 68 -9.06 -4.18 9.36
C PRO A 68 -9.82 -5.51 9.36
N ALA A 69 -11.14 -5.44 9.33
CA ALA A 69 -11.99 -6.61 9.17
C ALA A 69 -11.83 -7.21 7.77
N ARG A 70 -11.78 -6.35 6.74
CA ARG A 70 -11.46 -6.70 5.35
C ARG A 70 -10.04 -6.28 5.03
N GLY A 71 -9.27 -7.13 4.37
CA GLY A 71 -7.92 -6.81 3.93
C GLY A 71 -7.84 -6.44 2.44
N VAL A 72 -6.66 -6.00 2.01
CA VAL A 72 -6.41 -5.67 0.59
C VAL A 72 -6.65 -6.88 -0.32
N ARG A 73 -6.34 -8.09 0.16
CA ARG A 73 -6.62 -9.34 -0.61
C ARG A 73 -8.09 -9.47 -0.96
N GLU A 74 -8.96 -9.30 0.03
CA GLU A 74 -10.41 -9.41 -0.16
C GLU A 74 -10.95 -8.25 -0.99
N TRP A 75 -10.43 -7.04 -0.78
CA TRP A 75 -10.81 -5.89 -1.58
C TRP A 75 -10.46 -6.09 -3.07
N LEU A 76 -9.24 -6.56 -3.38
CA LEU A 76 -8.81 -6.85 -4.75
C LEU A 76 -9.69 -7.90 -5.43
N ALA A 77 -10.23 -8.86 -4.67
CA ALA A 77 -11.09 -9.90 -5.21
C ALA A 77 -12.46 -9.37 -5.67
N THR A 78 -12.93 -8.26 -5.10
CA THR A 78 -14.28 -7.70 -5.37
C THR A 78 -14.26 -6.36 -6.06
N ALA A 79 -13.12 -5.65 -6.06
CA ALA A 79 -13.03 -4.30 -6.59
C ALA A 79 -13.17 -4.26 -8.12
N SER A 80 -13.92 -3.27 -8.59
CA SER A 80 -14.00 -2.88 -10.01
C SER A 80 -13.15 -1.64 -10.21
N ILE A 81 -11.84 -1.84 -10.48
CA ILE A 81 -10.91 -0.73 -10.68
C ILE A 81 -11.04 -0.23 -12.12
N PRO A 82 -11.26 1.09 -12.35
CA PRO A 82 -11.25 1.64 -13.70
C PRO A 82 -9.90 1.40 -14.37
N ALA A 83 -9.86 1.34 -15.69
CA ALA A 83 -8.61 1.12 -16.43
C ALA A 83 -7.68 2.34 -16.44
N SER A 84 -8.20 3.53 -16.14
CA SER A 84 -7.50 4.80 -16.31
C SER A 84 -6.42 5.13 -15.25
N PRO A 85 -6.52 4.78 -13.94
CA PRO A 85 -5.53 5.19 -12.99
C PRO A 85 -4.20 4.45 -13.17
N ARG A 86 -3.10 5.16 -12.89
CA ARG A 86 -1.85 4.49 -12.58
C ARG A 86 -2.02 3.75 -11.26
N VAL A 87 -1.28 2.67 -11.06
CA VAL A 87 -1.33 1.89 -9.83
C VAL A 87 0.05 1.83 -9.19
N ALA A 88 0.08 1.83 -7.88
CA ALA A 88 1.29 1.62 -7.09
C ALA A 88 0.95 0.77 -5.88
N ALA A 89 1.93 0.09 -5.35
CA ALA A 89 1.78 -0.74 -4.17
C ALA A 89 2.95 -0.55 -3.22
N PHE A 90 2.66 -0.56 -1.93
CA PHE A 90 3.68 -0.61 -0.90
C PHE A 90 3.34 -1.64 0.17
N ASP A 91 4.35 -2.04 0.90
CA ASP A 91 4.16 -2.82 2.12
C ASP A 91 5.07 -2.33 3.25
N THR A 92 4.77 -2.82 4.42
CA THR A 92 5.66 -2.73 5.58
C THR A 92 6.20 -4.12 5.88
N VAL A 93 7.52 -4.20 6.07
CA VAL A 93 8.26 -5.45 6.22
C VAL A 93 9.24 -5.37 7.38
N THR A 94 9.53 -6.50 7.99
CA THR A 94 10.55 -6.57 9.05
C THR A 94 11.97 -6.73 8.49
N ALA A 95 12.09 -7.11 7.21
CA ALA A 95 13.37 -7.21 6.51
C ALA A 95 13.15 -7.05 5.00
N LYS A 96 14.11 -6.43 4.33
CA LYS A 96 14.10 -6.24 2.86
C LYS A 96 14.98 -7.29 2.19
N ASN A 97 14.57 -8.56 2.24
CA ASN A 97 15.26 -9.64 1.55
C ASN A 97 14.24 -10.62 0.95
N TRP A 98 14.73 -11.50 0.07
CA TRP A 98 13.84 -12.43 -0.64
C TRP A 98 13.13 -13.45 0.27
N LEU A 99 13.72 -13.75 1.44
CA LEU A 99 13.12 -14.67 2.42
C LEU A 99 11.95 -14.04 3.18
N ALA A 100 11.96 -12.73 3.35
CA ALA A 100 10.91 -12.01 4.07
C ALA A 100 9.59 -11.96 3.30
N GLY A 101 9.64 -12.11 1.97
CA GLY A 101 8.48 -11.95 1.10
C GLY A 101 8.02 -10.50 0.99
N SER A 102 6.95 -10.25 0.25
CA SER A 102 6.42 -8.90 0.06
C SER A 102 4.93 -8.92 -0.29
N ALA A 103 4.13 -8.26 0.52
CA ALA A 103 2.73 -8.00 0.23
C ALA A 103 2.57 -7.07 -1.00
N ALA A 104 3.46 -6.08 -1.15
CA ALA A 104 3.44 -5.17 -2.29
C ALA A 104 3.65 -5.90 -3.62
N LYS A 105 4.57 -6.85 -3.67
CA LYS A 105 4.77 -7.71 -4.86
C LYS A 105 3.56 -8.58 -5.15
N ALA A 106 2.89 -9.10 -4.11
CA ALA A 106 1.66 -9.88 -4.27
C ALA A 106 0.52 -9.03 -4.83
N ILE A 107 0.38 -7.78 -4.36
CA ILE A 107 -0.57 -6.80 -4.92
C ILE A 107 -0.26 -6.55 -6.40
N ALA A 108 0.99 -6.22 -6.72
CA ALA A 108 1.42 -5.94 -8.10
C ALA A 108 1.16 -7.14 -9.03
N LYS A 109 1.40 -8.36 -8.57
CA LYS A 109 1.11 -9.59 -9.31
C LYS A 109 -0.38 -9.74 -9.61
N THR A 110 -1.25 -9.46 -8.65
CA THR A 110 -2.70 -9.50 -8.82
C THR A 110 -3.15 -8.43 -9.82
N LEU A 111 -2.63 -7.22 -9.71
CA LEU A 111 -2.93 -6.13 -10.63
C LEU A 111 -2.46 -6.44 -12.05
N ARG A 112 -1.28 -7.04 -12.22
CA ARG A 112 -0.76 -7.46 -13.52
C ARG A 112 -1.69 -8.47 -14.19
N ARG A 113 -2.21 -9.43 -13.45
CA ARG A 113 -3.19 -10.40 -13.97
C ARG A 113 -4.50 -9.74 -14.38
N ALA A 114 -4.83 -8.59 -13.81
CA ALA A 114 -6.03 -7.81 -14.13
C ALA A 114 -5.79 -6.76 -15.23
N GLY A 115 -4.57 -6.66 -15.81
CA GLY A 115 -4.26 -5.80 -16.94
C GLY A 115 -3.34 -4.61 -16.67
N TRP A 116 -2.92 -4.36 -15.43
CA TRP A 116 -1.94 -3.32 -15.10
C TRP A 116 -0.52 -3.89 -15.19
N ASN A 117 0.17 -3.60 -16.29
CA ASN A 117 1.50 -4.18 -16.56
C ASN A 117 2.65 -3.46 -15.82
N GLU A 118 2.45 -2.22 -15.43
CA GLU A 118 3.44 -1.41 -14.73
C GLU A 118 2.87 -0.87 -13.42
N SER A 119 3.43 -1.32 -12.32
CA SER A 119 3.12 -0.82 -10.98
C SER A 119 4.40 -0.42 -10.29
N ALA A 120 4.45 0.78 -9.73
CA ALA A 120 5.51 1.14 -8.80
C ALA A 120 5.33 0.32 -7.51
N VAL A 121 6.40 -0.31 -7.05
CA VAL A 121 6.39 -1.17 -5.87
C VAL A 121 7.51 -0.77 -4.93
N THR A 122 7.20 -0.58 -3.66
CA THR A 122 8.22 -0.30 -2.65
C THR A 122 7.88 -0.94 -1.31
N SER A 123 8.90 -1.12 -0.47
CA SER A 123 8.77 -1.68 0.87
C SER A 123 9.40 -0.74 1.89
N PHE A 124 8.76 -0.61 3.04
CA PHE A 124 9.21 0.19 4.16
C PHE A 124 9.47 -0.68 5.38
N LEU A 125 10.61 -0.47 6.03
CA LEU A 125 10.99 -1.27 7.19
C LEU A 125 10.22 -0.85 8.43
N VAL A 126 9.81 -1.83 9.21
CA VAL A 126 9.33 -1.64 10.57
C VAL A 126 10.40 -2.10 11.56
N SER A 127 10.33 -1.58 12.79
CA SER A 127 11.18 -2.02 13.88
C SER A 127 11.00 -3.52 14.17
N SER A 128 11.98 -4.12 14.80
CA SER A 128 11.98 -5.56 15.08
C SER A 128 10.80 -6.03 15.93
N ASP A 129 10.22 -5.14 16.71
CA ASP A 129 8.99 -5.40 17.48
C ASP A 129 7.71 -5.26 16.64
N GLY A 130 7.84 -4.82 15.37
CA GLY A 130 6.73 -4.70 14.42
C GLY A 130 5.78 -3.54 14.68
N GLY A 131 6.05 -2.69 15.67
CA GLY A 131 5.12 -1.64 16.08
C GLY A 131 5.26 -0.31 15.34
N LEU A 132 6.47 0.09 15.03
CA LEU A 132 6.78 1.41 14.47
C LEU A 132 7.62 1.29 13.19
N LEU A 133 7.60 2.33 12.37
CA LEU A 133 8.52 2.43 11.26
C LEU A 133 9.97 2.57 11.76
N ALA A 134 10.90 1.98 11.04
CA ALA A 134 12.31 2.20 11.27
C ALA A 134 12.69 3.66 10.96
N ASP A 135 13.79 4.12 11.55
CA ASP A 135 14.27 5.48 11.35
C ASP A 135 14.48 5.81 9.87
N GLY A 136 14.01 6.99 9.46
CA GLY A 136 14.12 7.46 8.09
C GLY A 136 13.05 6.93 7.11
N GLU A 137 12.29 5.91 7.47
CA GLU A 137 11.31 5.29 6.56
C GLU A 137 10.09 6.20 6.32
N GLU A 138 9.69 7.00 7.29
CA GLU A 138 8.60 7.98 7.09
C GLU A 138 9.03 9.06 6.10
N THR A 139 10.27 9.56 6.21
CA THR A 139 10.85 10.51 5.25
C THR A 139 10.94 9.89 3.85
N ALA A 140 11.37 8.63 3.77
CA ALA A 140 11.44 7.89 2.50
C ALA A 140 10.04 7.71 1.88
N ALA A 141 9.02 7.44 2.69
CA ALA A 141 7.64 7.31 2.21
C ALA A 141 7.11 8.63 1.64
N ARG A 142 7.39 9.75 2.30
CA ARG A 142 7.03 11.09 1.80
C ARG A 142 7.73 11.41 0.49
N ALA A 143 9.05 11.11 0.38
CA ALA A 143 9.80 11.27 -0.85
C ALA A 143 9.22 10.43 -2.00
N TRP A 144 8.82 9.20 -1.73
CA TRP A 144 8.19 8.33 -2.72
C TRP A 144 6.85 8.90 -3.21
N GLY A 145 6.06 9.51 -2.32
CA GLY A 145 4.85 10.26 -2.71
C GLY A 145 5.15 11.38 -3.70
N CYS A 146 6.20 12.16 -3.45
CA CYS A 146 6.66 13.19 -4.38
C CYS A 146 7.08 12.62 -5.74
N GLU A 147 7.80 11.49 -5.75
CA GLU A 147 8.20 10.80 -6.98
C GLU A 147 7.01 10.32 -7.79
N LEU A 148 6.01 9.72 -7.15
CA LEU A 148 4.78 9.28 -7.81
C LEU A 148 4.03 10.43 -8.46
N ALA A 149 3.99 11.60 -7.83
CA ALA A 149 3.40 12.80 -8.40
C ALA A 149 4.18 13.27 -9.64
N GLY A 150 5.51 13.26 -9.59
CA GLY A 150 6.39 13.62 -10.71
C GLY A 150 6.25 12.71 -11.91
N GLU A 151 6.16 11.40 -11.72
CA GLU A 151 5.92 10.41 -12.78
C GLU A 151 4.59 10.69 -13.52
N GLY A 152 3.54 11.08 -12.82
CA GLY A 152 2.26 11.47 -13.41
C GLY A 152 2.36 12.70 -14.28
N ALA A 153 3.14 13.70 -13.88
CA ALA A 153 3.35 14.93 -14.65
C ALA A 153 4.11 14.66 -15.96
N VAL A 154 5.07 13.75 -15.96
CA VAL A 154 5.86 13.39 -17.16
C VAL A 154 5.01 12.63 -18.18
N ARG A 155 4.03 11.87 -17.76
CA ARG A 155 3.16 11.05 -18.63
C ARG A 155 1.96 11.80 -19.23
N ARG A 156 1.73 13.00 -18.78
CA ARG A 156 0.68 13.88 -19.31
C ARG A 156 1.28 14.73 -20.47
#